data_3b7cd4daa9f575caf405506a082b2975
#
_entry.id   3b7cd4daa9f575caf405506a082b2975
#
_cell.length_a   1.000
_cell.length_b   1.000
_cell.length_c   1.000
_cell.angle_alpha   90.00
_cell.angle_beta   90.00
_cell.angle_gamma   90.00
#
_symmetry.space_group_name_H-M   'P 1'
#
loop_
_entity.id
_entity.type
_entity.pdbx_description
1 polymer ?
#
loop_
_entity_poly.entity_id
_entity_poly.type
_entity_poly.pdbx_seq_one_letter_code
_entity_poly.pdbx_strand_id
1 'polypeptide(L)'
;EEAMAETVRLHQDAEQARDKYGLACGEMCIGYNHRVFGNNVKLCIENYNNALKLFEEGSYYRDAYVVLLNIIQTYLSRSEYAEAGEYLSKLSQLEDKLDRKQVSIDPSLHLRFCEFRVIGLLANEGRKAAEPYIEETDRFYRQHPESSTPEAWFGYKIMCCRILGDLKGNIAYVDSLMDYQHSLGLCYPYNHYMKGELQEQLGDYRAACRSYARYGAVSDSVRTAEMDDKLSKYTAQFEVDRLKMEKLELSARLNKERLMIALVVGGLVLLLLLLITYLYVRTLSMNRKLEAARRAVEKMSQVKSSFIQHITHEIRTPVSLSLIHISEP
;
A
#
# COMPACT_ATOMS: atom_id res chain seq x y z
N GLU A 1 3.80 -8.06 -5.61
CA GLU A 1 2.31 -8.06 -5.65
C GLU A 1 1.74 -6.67 -5.36
N GLU A 2 2.17 -6.00 -4.30
CA GLU A 2 1.70 -4.67 -3.90
C GLU A 2 1.92 -3.61 -4.98
N ALA A 3 3.12 -3.55 -5.58
CA ALA A 3 3.43 -2.62 -6.66
C ALA A 3 2.54 -2.83 -7.90
N MET A 4 2.21 -4.09 -8.26
CA MET A 4 1.31 -4.38 -9.37
C MET A 4 -0.12 -3.96 -9.05
N ALA A 5 -0.61 -4.23 -7.84
CA ALA A 5 -1.96 -3.84 -7.43
C ALA A 5 -2.13 -2.31 -7.46
N GLU A 6 -1.14 -1.56 -6.98
CA GLU A 6 -1.17 -0.09 -7.03
C GLU A 6 -1.12 0.44 -8.47
N THR A 7 -0.30 -0.16 -9.33
CA THR A 7 -0.24 0.21 -10.75
C THR A 7 -1.57 -0.01 -11.47
N VAL A 8 -2.24 -1.15 -11.21
CA VAL A 8 -3.56 -1.44 -11.80
C VAL A 8 -4.61 -0.44 -11.30
N ARG A 9 -4.57 -0.08 -10.03
CA ARG A 9 -5.47 0.92 -9.46
C ARG A 9 -5.28 2.29 -10.13
N LEU A 10 -4.05 2.77 -10.25
CA LEU A 10 -3.74 4.04 -10.92
C LEU A 10 -4.20 4.03 -12.38
N HIS A 11 -4.05 2.91 -13.09
CA HIS A 11 -4.55 2.75 -14.45
C HIS A 11 -6.09 2.86 -14.50
N GLN A 12 -6.81 2.21 -13.58
CA GLN A 12 -8.27 2.29 -13.49
C GLN A 12 -8.75 3.71 -13.16
N ASP A 13 -8.08 4.41 -12.26
CA ASP A 13 -8.40 5.80 -11.91
C ASP A 13 -8.22 6.73 -13.12
N ALA A 14 -7.15 6.54 -13.91
CA ALA A 14 -6.91 7.29 -15.14
C ALA A 14 -7.98 7.00 -16.23
N GLU A 15 -8.44 5.76 -16.32
CA GLU A 15 -9.51 5.36 -17.25
C GLU A 15 -10.84 6.05 -16.87
N GLN A 16 -11.20 6.04 -15.59
CA GLN A 16 -12.39 6.73 -15.09
C GLN A 16 -12.34 8.24 -15.31
N ALA A 17 -11.15 8.83 -15.11
CA ALA A 17 -10.89 10.25 -15.33
C ALA A 17 -10.78 10.62 -16.82
N ARG A 18 -10.74 9.64 -17.75
CA ARG A 18 -10.42 9.81 -19.18
C ARG A 18 -9.09 10.53 -19.41
N ASP A 19 -8.13 10.32 -18.52
CA ASP A 19 -6.79 10.87 -18.60
C ASP A 19 -5.90 9.99 -19.49
N LYS A 20 -5.74 10.40 -20.74
CA LYS A 20 -4.90 9.66 -21.72
C LYS A 20 -3.43 9.57 -21.30
N TYR A 21 -2.90 10.61 -20.66
CA TYR A 21 -1.51 10.59 -20.18
C TYR A 21 -1.36 9.60 -19.01
N GLY A 22 -2.27 9.65 -18.04
CA GLY A 22 -2.32 8.70 -16.93
C GLY A 22 -2.48 7.26 -17.39
N LEU A 23 -3.33 7.00 -18.41
CA LEU A 23 -3.45 5.67 -19.03
C LEU A 23 -2.14 5.20 -19.64
N ALA A 24 -1.44 6.06 -20.40
CA ALA A 24 -0.15 5.72 -21.00
C ALA A 24 0.91 5.39 -19.93
N CYS A 25 0.97 6.17 -18.85
CA CYS A 25 1.83 5.89 -17.70
C CYS A 25 1.48 4.57 -17.03
N GLY A 26 0.20 4.26 -16.85
CA GLY A 26 -0.29 3.01 -16.29
C GLY A 26 0.15 1.81 -17.13
N GLU A 27 -0.08 1.83 -18.44
CA GLU A 27 0.37 0.80 -19.39
C GLU A 27 1.89 0.61 -19.32
N MET A 28 2.67 1.69 -19.30
CA MET A 28 4.14 1.62 -19.17
C MET A 28 4.57 0.94 -17.85
N CYS A 29 3.93 1.29 -16.73
CA CYS A 29 4.23 0.70 -15.42
C CYS A 29 3.82 -0.78 -15.36
N ILE A 30 2.68 -1.18 -15.95
CA ILE A 30 2.25 -2.58 -16.05
C ILE A 30 3.29 -3.38 -16.88
N GLY A 31 3.70 -2.83 -18.02
CA GLY A 31 4.75 -3.42 -18.85
C GLY A 31 6.06 -3.64 -18.09
N TYR A 32 6.50 -2.63 -17.33
CA TYR A 32 7.68 -2.73 -16.47
C TYR A 32 7.55 -3.82 -15.41
N ASN A 33 6.41 -3.92 -14.74
CA ASN A 33 6.15 -4.95 -13.75
C ASN A 33 6.19 -6.36 -14.36
N HIS A 34 5.63 -6.54 -15.56
CA HIS A 34 5.72 -7.82 -16.28
C HIS A 34 7.16 -8.18 -16.65
N ARG A 35 8.00 -7.19 -16.98
CA ARG A 35 9.42 -7.39 -17.26
C ARG A 35 10.21 -7.82 -16.03
N VAL A 36 9.98 -7.15 -14.90
CA VAL A 36 10.82 -7.34 -13.69
C VAL A 36 10.35 -8.52 -12.84
N PHE A 37 9.06 -8.68 -12.66
CA PHE A 37 8.48 -9.64 -11.71
C PHE A 37 7.75 -10.80 -12.37
N GLY A 38 7.17 -10.59 -13.56
CA GLY A 38 6.29 -11.57 -14.20
C GLY A 38 6.96 -12.48 -15.20
N ASN A 39 8.17 -12.17 -15.64
CA ASN A 39 8.89 -12.85 -16.75
C ASN A 39 7.99 -13.14 -17.98
N ASN A 40 6.93 -12.32 -18.18
CA ASN A 40 5.99 -12.45 -19.29
C ASN A 40 6.27 -11.38 -20.35
N VAL A 41 7.20 -11.70 -21.24
CA VAL A 41 7.68 -10.77 -22.27
C VAL A 41 6.57 -10.35 -23.21
N LYS A 42 5.67 -11.26 -23.59
CA LYS A 42 4.57 -10.93 -24.50
C LYS A 42 3.68 -9.83 -23.92
N LEU A 43 3.23 -9.99 -22.69
CA LEU A 43 2.43 -8.96 -22.00
C LEU A 43 3.23 -7.67 -21.76
N CYS A 44 4.54 -7.79 -21.45
CA CYS A 44 5.41 -6.64 -21.30
C CYS A 44 5.44 -5.78 -22.56
N ILE A 45 5.69 -6.40 -23.72
CA ILE A 45 5.76 -5.70 -25.02
C ILE A 45 4.39 -5.16 -25.46
N GLU A 46 3.31 -5.91 -25.20
CA GLU A 46 1.95 -5.46 -25.49
C GLU A 46 1.61 -4.18 -24.73
N ASN A 47 1.84 -4.14 -23.41
CA ASN A 47 1.58 -2.96 -22.60
C ASN A 47 2.49 -1.78 -23.01
N TYR A 48 3.77 -2.03 -23.30
CA TYR A 48 4.64 -0.96 -23.79
C TYR A 48 4.17 -0.40 -25.15
N ASN A 49 3.69 -1.23 -26.07
CA ASN A 49 3.15 -0.75 -27.35
C ASN A 49 1.86 0.05 -27.15
N ASN A 50 0.99 -0.33 -26.21
CA ASN A 50 -0.19 0.45 -25.85
C ASN A 50 0.23 1.83 -25.29
N ALA A 51 1.19 1.85 -24.37
CA ALA A 51 1.74 3.10 -23.84
C ALA A 51 2.34 4.00 -24.94
N LEU A 52 3.16 3.41 -25.83
CA LEU A 52 3.78 4.11 -26.95
C LEU A 52 2.73 4.79 -27.83
N LYS A 53 1.69 4.06 -28.21
CA LYS A 53 0.59 4.60 -29.04
C LYS A 53 -0.09 5.79 -28.36
N LEU A 54 -0.40 5.68 -27.06
CA LEU A 54 -1.06 6.75 -26.29
C LEU A 54 -0.15 7.99 -26.17
N PHE A 55 1.14 7.80 -25.94
CA PHE A 55 2.11 8.90 -25.87
C PHE A 55 2.29 9.57 -27.24
N GLU A 56 2.32 8.81 -28.33
CA GLU A 56 2.41 9.37 -29.68
C GLU A 56 1.15 10.17 -30.05
N GLU A 57 -0.04 9.65 -29.75
CA GLU A 57 -1.31 10.36 -29.94
C GLU A 57 -1.35 11.68 -29.16
N GLY A 58 -0.83 11.69 -27.94
CA GLY A 58 -0.76 12.88 -27.09
C GLY A 58 0.42 13.81 -27.40
N SER A 59 1.31 13.45 -28.34
CA SER A 59 2.56 14.17 -28.65
C SER A 59 3.53 14.26 -27.47
N TYR A 60 3.50 13.29 -26.54
CA TYR A 60 4.41 13.14 -25.40
C TYR A 60 5.70 12.42 -25.83
N TYR A 61 6.48 13.07 -26.68
CA TYR A 61 7.61 12.42 -27.37
C TYR A 61 8.74 11.98 -26.44
N ARG A 62 8.94 12.68 -25.32
CA ARG A 62 9.97 12.26 -24.33
C ARG A 62 9.59 10.93 -23.66
N ASP A 63 8.31 10.77 -23.32
CA ASP A 63 7.81 9.55 -22.70
C ASP A 63 7.79 8.39 -23.71
N ALA A 64 7.42 8.66 -24.97
CA ALA A 64 7.52 7.71 -26.07
C ALA A 64 8.97 7.22 -26.27
N TYR A 65 9.96 8.12 -26.13
CA TYR A 65 11.38 7.79 -26.18
C TYR A 65 11.77 6.80 -25.08
N VAL A 66 11.34 7.04 -23.83
CA VAL A 66 11.58 6.15 -22.70
C VAL A 66 10.95 4.78 -22.91
N VAL A 67 9.72 4.73 -23.44
CA VAL A 67 9.05 3.45 -23.72
C VAL A 67 9.79 2.66 -24.79
N LEU A 68 10.25 3.32 -25.86
CA LEU A 68 11.05 2.67 -26.92
C LEU A 68 12.36 2.10 -26.35
N LEU A 69 13.06 2.83 -25.50
CA LEU A 69 14.25 2.32 -24.80
C LEU A 69 13.94 1.07 -23.96
N ASN A 70 12.80 1.07 -23.26
CA ASN A 70 12.39 -0.09 -22.44
C ASN A 70 12.07 -1.32 -23.30
N ILE A 71 11.42 -1.13 -24.45
CA ILE A 71 11.15 -2.21 -25.42
C ILE A 71 12.47 -2.78 -25.94
N ILE A 72 13.37 -1.92 -26.42
CA ILE A 72 14.69 -2.31 -26.92
C ILE A 72 15.46 -3.08 -25.86
N GLN A 73 15.53 -2.57 -24.64
CA GLN A 73 16.20 -3.24 -23.53
C GLN A 73 15.60 -4.64 -23.26
N THR A 74 14.29 -4.79 -23.38
CA THR A 74 13.61 -6.07 -23.17
C THR A 74 14.07 -7.10 -24.20
N TYR A 75 14.13 -6.73 -25.47
CA TYR A 75 14.62 -7.61 -26.53
C TYR A 75 16.13 -7.90 -26.43
N LEU A 76 16.95 -6.88 -26.19
CA LEU A 76 18.39 -7.03 -26.05
C LEU A 76 18.76 -7.96 -24.87
N SER A 77 18.05 -7.88 -23.75
CA SER A 77 18.26 -8.75 -22.58
C SER A 77 18.00 -10.24 -22.87
N ARG A 78 17.27 -10.54 -23.95
CA ARG A 78 16.93 -11.88 -24.41
C ARG A 78 17.74 -12.31 -25.64
N SER A 79 18.66 -11.47 -26.10
CA SER A 79 19.40 -11.68 -27.34
C SER A 79 18.50 -11.74 -28.59
N GLU A 80 17.32 -11.13 -28.56
CA GLU A 80 16.37 -10.98 -29.66
C GLU A 80 16.74 -9.71 -30.44
N TYR A 81 17.89 -9.76 -31.13
CA TYR A 81 18.53 -8.57 -31.72
C TYR A 81 17.82 -8.04 -32.96
N ALA A 82 17.16 -8.92 -33.73
CA ALA A 82 16.40 -8.52 -34.92
C ALA A 82 15.21 -7.66 -34.54
N GLU A 83 14.43 -8.09 -33.54
CA GLU A 83 13.29 -7.36 -32.99
C GLU A 83 13.73 -6.03 -32.36
N ALA A 84 14.84 -6.04 -31.63
CA ALA A 84 15.43 -4.81 -31.08
C ALA A 84 15.79 -3.81 -32.20
N GLY A 85 16.27 -4.29 -33.36
CA GLY A 85 16.63 -3.47 -34.51
C GLY A 85 15.46 -2.68 -35.09
N GLU A 86 14.24 -3.27 -35.14
CA GLU A 86 13.04 -2.56 -35.57
C GLU A 86 12.71 -1.36 -34.69
N TYR A 87 12.80 -1.54 -33.37
CA TYR A 87 12.52 -0.46 -32.40
C TYR A 87 13.66 0.56 -32.32
N LEU A 88 14.90 0.15 -32.55
CA LEU A 88 16.03 1.08 -32.70
C LEU A 88 15.81 2.02 -33.90
N SER A 89 15.30 1.52 -35.02
CA SER A 89 14.97 2.33 -36.17
C SER A 89 13.85 3.34 -35.87
N LYS A 90 12.83 2.92 -35.15
CA LYS A 90 11.74 3.83 -34.70
C LYS A 90 12.28 4.91 -33.75
N LEU A 91 13.17 4.53 -32.84
CA LEU A 91 13.77 5.47 -31.88
C LEU A 91 14.66 6.49 -32.57
N SER A 92 15.45 6.08 -33.57
CA SER A 92 16.24 7.00 -34.40
C SER A 92 15.36 8.01 -35.14
N GLN A 93 14.26 7.58 -35.74
CA GLN A 93 13.31 8.47 -36.38
C GLN A 93 12.65 9.46 -35.40
N LEU A 94 12.39 9.02 -34.17
CA LEU A 94 11.87 9.87 -33.12
C LEU A 94 12.90 10.90 -32.67
N GLU A 95 14.16 10.52 -32.58
CA GLU A 95 15.28 11.43 -32.24
C GLU A 95 15.43 12.52 -33.29
N ASP A 96 15.47 12.17 -34.58
CA ASP A 96 15.45 13.12 -35.71
C ASP A 96 14.27 14.09 -35.68
N LYS A 97 13.12 13.62 -35.21
CA LYS A 97 11.92 14.44 -35.05
C LYS A 97 12.03 15.41 -33.87
N LEU A 98 12.63 14.99 -32.79
CA LEU A 98 12.88 15.81 -31.61
C LEU A 98 13.91 16.90 -31.89
N ASP A 99 14.99 16.56 -32.60
CA ASP A 99 16.00 17.52 -33.04
C ASP A 99 15.42 18.61 -33.93
N ARG A 100 14.60 18.23 -34.95
CA ARG A 100 13.88 19.20 -35.80
C ARG A 100 12.97 20.12 -35.00
N LYS A 101 12.41 19.63 -33.88
CA LYS A 101 11.53 20.41 -32.99
C LYS A 101 12.32 21.16 -31.90
N GLN A 102 13.64 21.05 -31.88
CA GLN A 102 14.53 21.62 -30.84
C GLN A 102 14.14 21.18 -29.41
N VAL A 103 13.65 19.96 -29.26
CA VAL A 103 13.33 19.35 -27.98
C VAL A 103 14.56 18.60 -27.49
N SER A 104 15.21 19.09 -26.45
CA SER A 104 16.38 18.43 -25.85
C SER A 104 15.99 17.11 -25.19
N ILE A 105 16.78 16.08 -25.41
CA ILE A 105 16.72 14.79 -24.72
C ILE A 105 17.71 14.81 -23.56
N ASP A 106 17.37 14.16 -22.46
CA ASP A 106 18.29 13.99 -21.35
C ASP A 106 19.55 13.22 -21.79
N PRO A 107 20.77 13.68 -21.46
CA PRO A 107 22.01 13.02 -21.86
C PRO A 107 22.07 11.54 -21.49
N SER A 108 21.46 11.13 -20.37
CA SER A 108 21.43 9.73 -19.95
C SER A 108 20.55 8.86 -20.87
N LEU A 109 19.44 9.38 -21.36
CA LEU A 109 18.58 8.70 -22.33
C LEU A 109 19.24 8.60 -23.71
N HIS A 110 19.91 9.68 -24.15
CA HIS A 110 20.66 9.70 -25.40
C HIS A 110 21.83 8.71 -25.37
N LEU A 111 22.62 8.70 -24.30
CA LEU A 111 23.71 7.71 -24.14
C LEU A 111 23.17 6.28 -24.22
N ARG A 112 22.08 6.00 -23.54
CA ARG A 112 21.43 4.67 -23.56
C ARG A 112 20.99 4.26 -24.95
N PHE A 113 20.46 5.18 -25.74
CA PHE A 113 20.19 4.93 -27.15
C PHE A 113 21.44 4.59 -27.93
N CYS A 114 22.52 5.37 -27.77
CA CYS A 114 23.80 5.10 -28.41
C CYS A 114 24.36 3.71 -28.06
N GLU A 115 24.31 3.33 -26.78
CA GLU A 115 24.72 2.00 -26.29
C GLU A 115 23.91 0.88 -26.96
N PHE A 116 22.58 1.01 -26.98
CA PHE A 116 21.68 0.03 -27.60
C PHE A 116 21.85 -0.05 -29.12
N ARG A 117 22.10 1.08 -29.78
CA ARG A 117 22.41 1.12 -31.22
C ARG A 117 23.69 0.35 -31.53
N VAL A 118 24.75 0.56 -30.74
CA VAL A 118 26.00 -0.20 -30.89
C VAL A 118 25.76 -1.69 -30.70
N ILE A 119 25.07 -2.09 -29.63
CA ILE A 119 24.77 -3.52 -29.35
C ILE A 119 23.98 -4.13 -30.49
N GLY A 120 22.93 -3.45 -30.98
CA GLY A 120 22.11 -3.92 -32.10
C GLY A 120 22.90 -4.07 -33.40
N LEU A 121 23.75 -3.08 -33.74
CA LEU A 121 24.60 -3.14 -34.94
C LEU A 121 25.67 -4.22 -34.83
N LEU A 122 26.32 -4.36 -33.68
CA LEU A 122 27.31 -5.43 -33.47
C LEU A 122 26.71 -6.82 -33.67
N ALA A 123 25.49 -7.03 -33.19
CA ALA A 123 24.83 -8.33 -33.25
C ALA A 123 24.26 -8.64 -34.66
N ASN A 124 23.66 -7.64 -35.35
CA ASN A 124 22.99 -7.84 -36.62
C ASN A 124 23.91 -7.67 -37.83
N GLU A 125 24.87 -6.72 -37.78
CA GLU A 125 25.65 -6.28 -38.93
C GLU A 125 27.16 -6.46 -38.73
N GLY A 126 27.57 -6.70 -37.48
CA GLY A 126 28.95 -6.97 -37.12
C GLY A 126 29.78 -5.72 -36.84
N ARG A 127 31.07 -5.94 -36.53
CA ARG A 127 31.98 -4.93 -36.02
C ARG A 127 32.15 -3.71 -36.94
N LYS A 128 32.27 -3.92 -38.25
CA LYS A 128 32.53 -2.83 -39.20
C LYS A 128 31.40 -1.78 -39.22
N ALA A 129 30.16 -2.23 -39.15
CA ALA A 129 29.01 -1.35 -39.13
C ALA A 129 28.90 -0.58 -37.81
N ALA A 130 29.28 -1.19 -36.71
CA ALA A 130 29.18 -0.61 -35.36
C ALA A 130 30.36 0.32 -34.99
N GLU A 131 31.52 0.20 -35.63
CA GLU A 131 32.76 0.88 -35.22
C GLU A 131 32.64 2.41 -35.11
N PRO A 132 32.02 3.14 -36.07
CA PRO A 132 31.83 4.59 -35.95
C PRO A 132 30.96 4.98 -34.73
N TYR A 133 29.96 4.17 -34.45
CA TYR A 133 29.04 4.38 -33.33
C TYR A 133 29.64 4.02 -31.98
N ILE A 134 30.56 3.05 -31.93
CA ILE A 134 31.35 2.77 -30.72
C ILE A 134 32.19 3.99 -30.34
N GLU A 135 32.91 4.59 -31.32
CA GLU A 135 33.70 5.78 -31.09
C GLU A 135 32.87 6.98 -30.68
N GLU A 136 31.70 7.16 -31.30
CA GLU A 136 30.74 8.22 -30.96
C GLU A 136 30.23 8.04 -29.52
N THR A 137 29.80 6.84 -29.13
CA THR A 137 29.31 6.51 -27.78
C THR A 137 30.37 6.73 -26.73
N ASP A 138 31.62 6.28 -27.00
CA ASP A 138 32.74 6.45 -26.11
C ASP A 138 33.13 7.93 -25.93
N ARG A 139 33.03 8.72 -27.00
CA ARG A 139 33.25 10.17 -26.97
C ARG A 139 32.16 10.86 -26.15
N PHE A 140 30.93 10.51 -26.39
CA PHE A 140 29.78 11.08 -25.67
C PHE A 140 29.89 10.80 -24.17
N TYR A 141 30.17 9.56 -23.77
CA TYR A 141 30.36 9.22 -22.36
C TYR A 141 31.53 10.01 -21.71
N ARG A 142 32.63 10.20 -22.42
CA ARG A 142 33.73 11.02 -21.90
C ARG A 142 33.37 12.50 -21.72
N GLN A 143 32.47 13.02 -22.56
CA GLN A 143 32.01 14.41 -22.47
C GLN A 143 30.92 14.58 -21.37
N HIS A 144 30.14 13.52 -21.12
CA HIS A 144 29.00 13.49 -20.19
C HIS A 144 29.09 12.30 -19.23
N PRO A 145 30.13 12.23 -18.37
CA PRO A 145 30.33 11.09 -17.49
C PRO A 145 29.18 10.91 -16.47
N GLU A 146 28.46 12.00 -16.17
CA GLU A 146 27.26 11.98 -15.32
C GLU A 146 26.05 11.29 -15.96
N SER A 147 26.08 11.06 -17.27
CA SER A 147 24.96 10.45 -18.01
C SER A 147 24.78 8.96 -17.77
N SER A 148 25.76 8.28 -17.16
CA SER A 148 25.69 6.87 -16.80
C SER A 148 26.46 6.57 -15.52
N THR A 149 26.00 5.56 -14.79
CA THR A 149 26.83 5.02 -13.70
C THR A 149 27.99 4.19 -14.27
N PRO A 150 29.15 4.14 -13.61
CA PRO A 150 30.24 3.26 -14.04
C PRO A 150 29.80 1.79 -14.20
N GLU A 151 28.89 1.32 -13.37
CA GLU A 151 28.34 -0.04 -13.47
C GLU A 151 27.59 -0.27 -14.79
N ALA A 152 26.72 0.66 -15.18
CA ALA A 152 25.97 0.58 -16.42
C ALA A 152 26.93 0.65 -17.64
N TRP A 153 27.91 1.55 -17.56
CA TRP A 153 28.94 1.67 -18.60
C TRP A 153 29.77 0.39 -18.76
N PHE A 154 30.27 -0.21 -17.68
CA PHE A 154 30.98 -1.49 -17.75
C PHE A 154 30.06 -2.60 -18.25
N GLY A 155 28.77 -2.61 -17.84
CA GLY A 155 27.78 -3.57 -18.36
C GLY A 155 27.62 -3.47 -19.88
N TYR A 156 27.55 -2.28 -20.44
CA TYR A 156 27.56 -2.05 -21.90
C TYR A 156 28.83 -2.60 -22.56
N LYS A 157 30.01 -2.30 -22.04
CA LYS A 157 31.29 -2.81 -22.57
C LYS A 157 31.40 -4.33 -22.52
N ILE A 158 30.97 -4.93 -21.41
CA ILE A 158 30.89 -6.40 -21.25
C ILE A 158 29.98 -7.01 -22.33
N MET A 159 28.82 -6.40 -22.60
CA MET A 159 27.93 -6.87 -23.65
C MET A 159 28.55 -6.78 -25.04
N CYS A 160 29.23 -5.67 -25.37
CA CYS A 160 29.96 -5.53 -26.63
C CYS A 160 31.03 -6.60 -26.80
N CYS A 161 31.85 -6.82 -25.77
CA CYS A 161 32.88 -7.87 -25.80
C CYS A 161 32.29 -9.28 -25.96
N ARG A 162 31.16 -9.54 -25.32
CA ARG A 162 30.44 -10.82 -25.44
C ARG A 162 29.99 -11.09 -26.88
N ILE A 163 29.39 -10.11 -27.54
CA ILE A 163 28.92 -10.23 -28.93
C ILE A 163 30.10 -10.40 -29.88
N LEU A 164 31.21 -9.70 -29.64
CA LEU A 164 32.43 -9.80 -30.45
C LEU A 164 33.24 -11.07 -30.20
N GLY A 165 32.95 -11.84 -29.17
CA GLY A 165 33.74 -12.98 -28.73
C GLY A 165 35.10 -12.57 -28.13
N ASP A 166 35.28 -11.30 -27.73
CA ASP A 166 36.48 -10.82 -27.06
C ASP A 166 36.48 -11.20 -25.57
N LEU A 167 36.93 -12.46 -25.32
CA LEU A 167 36.98 -12.97 -23.96
C LEU A 167 37.94 -12.22 -23.04
N LYS A 168 39.05 -11.72 -23.58
CA LYS A 168 40.08 -10.98 -22.79
C LYS A 168 39.55 -9.59 -22.41
N GLY A 169 38.98 -8.86 -23.36
CA GLY A 169 38.34 -7.58 -23.10
C GLY A 169 37.18 -7.71 -22.12
N ASN A 170 36.39 -8.78 -22.27
CA ASN A 170 35.28 -9.05 -21.35
C ASN A 170 35.77 -9.25 -19.90
N ILE A 171 36.81 -10.07 -19.68
CA ILE A 171 37.40 -10.27 -18.35
C ILE A 171 37.92 -8.92 -17.77
N ALA A 172 38.59 -8.10 -18.59
CA ALA A 172 39.12 -6.80 -18.14
C ALA A 172 37.98 -5.86 -17.66
N TYR A 173 36.85 -5.81 -18.38
CA TYR A 173 35.70 -5.02 -17.96
C TYR A 173 34.97 -5.59 -16.75
N VAL A 174 34.90 -6.94 -16.62
CA VAL A 174 34.38 -7.59 -15.39
C VAL A 174 35.24 -7.23 -14.18
N ASP A 175 36.56 -7.23 -14.34
CA ASP A 175 37.50 -6.83 -13.27
C ASP A 175 37.29 -5.36 -12.88
N SER A 176 37.20 -4.46 -13.86
CA SER A 176 36.92 -3.04 -13.61
C SER A 176 35.58 -2.81 -12.88
N LEU A 177 34.55 -3.57 -13.26
CA LEU A 177 33.26 -3.54 -12.58
C LEU A 177 33.37 -4.01 -11.13
N MET A 178 34.08 -5.10 -10.89
CA MET A 178 34.29 -5.64 -9.55
C MET A 178 35.09 -4.67 -8.67
N ASP A 179 36.16 -4.06 -9.22
CA ASP A 179 36.96 -3.05 -8.49
C ASP A 179 36.12 -1.83 -8.12
N TYR A 180 35.30 -1.35 -9.04
CA TYR A 180 34.37 -0.26 -8.76
C TYR A 180 33.35 -0.62 -7.66
N GLN A 181 32.72 -1.77 -7.76
CA GLN A 181 31.76 -2.24 -6.75
C GLN A 181 32.42 -2.45 -5.38
N HIS A 182 33.64 -2.97 -5.38
CA HIS A 182 34.42 -3.12 -4.14
C HIS A 182 34.75 -1.76 -3.50
N SER A 183 35.02 -0.73 -4.28
CA SER A 183 35.23 0.64 -3.77
C SER A 183 33.98 1.21 -3.07
N LEU A 184 32.78 0.70 -3.41
CA LEU A 184 31.51 1.05 -2.77
C LEU A 184 31.15 0.12 -1.60
N GLY A 185 32.00 -0.85 -1.25
CA GLY A 185 31.71 -1.86 -0.24
C GLY A 185 30.71 -2.92 -0.71
N LEU A 186 30.45 -2.99 -2.03
CA LEU A 186 29.53 -3.95 -2.63
C LEU A 186 30.29 -5.17 -3.15
N CYS A 187 29.69 -6.34 -3.02
CA CYS A 187 30.27 -7.56 -3.54
C CYS A 187 29.18 -8.46 -4.13
N TYR A 188 29.23 -8.65 -5.43
CA TYR A 188 28.25 -9.47 -6.15
C TYR A 188 28.91 -10.82 -6.52
N PRO A 189 28.47 -11.93 -5.91
CA PRO A 189 29.06 -13.25 -6.17
C PRO A 189 29.06 -13.61 -7.66
N TYR A 190 28.00 -13.27 -8.38
CA TYR A 190 27.81 -13.62 -9.78
C TYR A 190 28.94 -13.13 -10.69
N ASN A 191 29.61 -12.01 -10.38
CA ASN A 191 30.73 -11.51 -11.17
C ASN A 191 31.93 -12.48 -11.13
N HIS A 192 32.17 -13.13 -10.00
CA HIS A 192 33.20 -14.16 -9.89
C HIS A 192 32.84 -15.41 -10.71
N TYR A 193 31.55 -15.80 -10.74
CA TYR A 193 31.07 -16.89 -11.58
C TYR A 193 31.26 -16.57 -13.05
N MET A 194 30.81 -15.41 -13.52
CA MET A 194 30.97 -14.94 -14.90
C MET A 194 32.44 -14.90 -15.34
N LYS A 195 33.33 -14.38 -14.46
CA LYS A 195 34.77 -14.38 -14.71
C LYS A 195 35.33 -15.81 -14.86
N GLY A 196 34.87 -16.73 -14.01
CA GLY A 196 35.25 -18.15 -14.10
C GLY A 196 34.88 -18.77 -15.43
N GLU A 197 33.64 -18.55 -15.92
CA GLU A 197 33.20 -19.02 -17.23
C GLU A 197 34.06 -18.49 -18.40
N LEU A 198 34.40 -17.19 -18.37
CA LEU A 198 35.24 -16.59 -19.40
C LEU A 198 36.67 -17.13 -19.39
N GLN A 199 37.23 -17.36 -18.21
CA GLN A 199 38.57 -17.96 -18.06
C GLN A 199 38.59 -19.44 -18.51
N GLU A 200 37.53 -20.19 -18.25
CA GLU A 200 37.35 -21.55 -18.73
C GLU A 200 37.29 -21.58 -20.26
N GLN A 201 36.53 -20.70 -20.89
CA GLN A 201 36.46 -20.55 -22.35
C GLN A 201 37.82 -20.20 -22.98
N LEU A 202 38.66 -19.45 -22.23
CA LEU A 202 40.05 -19.16 -22.65
C LEU A 202 41.01 -20.35 -22.45
N GLY A 203 40.58 -21.42 -21.79
CA GLY A 203 41.43 -22.55 -21.42
C GLY A 203 42.30 -22.34 -20.19
N ASP A 204 42.14 -21.19 -19.48
CA ASP A 204 42.83 -20.96 -18.21
C ASP A 204 42.04 -21.57 -17.03
N TYR A 205 42.03 -22.88 -16.98
CA TYR A 205 41.31 -23.65 -15.95
C TYR A 205 41.80 -23.36 -14.54
N ARG A 206 43.10 -22.99 -14.38
CA ARG A 206 43.63 -22.67 -13.06
C ARG A 206 43.05 -21.35 -12.54
N ALA A 207 42.92 -20.36 -13.39
CA ALA A 207 42.27 -19.09 -13.05
C ALA A 207 40.76 -19.28 -12.82
N ALA A 208 40.10 -20.05 -13.69
CA ALA A 208 38.68 -20.40 -13.58
C ALA A 208 38.36 -21.05 -12.22
N CYS A 209 39.13 -22.05 -11.80
CA CYS A 209 38.96 -22.68 -10.48
C CYS A 209 39.05 -21.66 -9.32
N ARG A 210 39.99 -20.72 -9.38
CA ARG A 210 40.11 -19.68 -8.36
C ARG A 210 38.87 -18.75 -8.33
N SER A 211 38.35 -18.38 -9.50
CA SER A 211 37.15 -17.55 -9.63
C SER A 211 35.90 -18.25 -9.10
N TYR A 212 35.73 -19.54 -9.43
CA TYR A 212 34.62 -20.34 -8.90
C TYR A 212 34.71 -20.57 -7.38
N ALA A 213 35.93 -20.81 -6.86
CA ALA A 213 36.13 -20.90 -5.41
C ALA A 213 35.75 -19.59 -4.69
N ARG A 214 36.10 -18.45 -5.30
CA ARG A 214 35.75 -17.13 -4.78
C ARG A 214 34.24 -16.89 -4.84
N TYR A 215 33.59 -17.28 -5.94
CA TYR A 215 32.14 -17.25 -6.05
C TYR A 215 31.48 -18.02 -4.90
N GLY A 216 31.91 -19.24 -4.60
CA GLY A 216 31.36 -20.05 -3.50
C GLY A 216 31.51 -19.34 -2.14
N ALA A 217 32.73 -18.86 -1.84
CA ALA A 217 33.01 -18.18 -0.57
C ALA A 217 32.16 -16.92 -0.39
N VAL A 218 32.05 -16.09 -1.43
CA VAL A 218 31.28 -14.84 -1.38
C VAL A 218 29.79 -15.13 -1.35
N SER A 219 29.31 -16.11 -2.13
CA SER A 219 27.90 -16.52 -2.13
C SER A 219 27.45 -17.04 -0.76
N ASP A 220 28.27 -17.84 -0.10
CA ASP A 220 28.00 -18.33 1.25
C ASP A 220 27.93 -17.18 2.27
N SER A 221 28.84 -16.21 2.17
CA SER A 221 28.86 -15.02 3.02
C SER A 221 27.61 -14.18 2.84
N VAL A 222 27.22 -13.91 1.60
CA VAL A 222 25.99 -13.11 1.28
C VAL A 222 24.74 -13.85 1.76
N ARG A 223 24.66 -15.16 1.52
CA ARG A 223 23.52 -15.98 1.97
C ARG A 223 23.38 -15.99 3.49
N THR A 224 24.50 -16.09 4.21
CA THR A 224 24.50 -16.03 5.67
C THR A 224 24.01 -14.66 6.16
N ALA A 225 24.50 -13.58 5.59
CA ALA A 225 24.04 -12.22 5.94
C ALA A 225 22.55 -12.00 5.65
N GLU A 226 22.06 -12.49 4.51
CA GLU A 226 20.62 -12.43 4.18
C GLU A 226 19.77 -13.26 5.14
N MET A 227 20.26 -14.44 5.56
CA MET A 227 19.57 -15.27 6.55
C MET A 227 19.50 -14.59 7.91
N ASP A 228 20.59 -13.96 8.36
CA ASP A 228 20.64 -13.22 9.62
C ASP A 228 19.70 -12.00 9.58
N ASP A 229 19.65 -11.27 8.47
CA ASP A 229 18.71 -10.15 8.28
C ASP A 229 17.24 -10.61 8.30
N LYS A 230 16.93 -11.72 7.60
CA LYS A 230 15.59 -12.32 7.62
C LYS A 230 15.21 -12.79 9.02
N LEU A 231 16.12 -13.48 9.72
CA LEU A 231 15.89 -13.95 11.08
C LEU A 231 15.61 -12.79 12.02
N SER A 232 16.38 -11.71 11.92
CA SER A 232 16.19 -10.49 12.70
C SER A 232 14.81 -9.87 12.43
N LYS A 233 14.40 -9.75 11.15
CA LYS A 233 13.06 -9.26 10.77
C LYS A 233 11.93 -10.13 11.30
N TYR A 234 12.06 -11.46 11.17
CA TYR A 234 11.05 -12.38 11.71
C TYR A 234 10.96 -12.31 13.23
N THR A 235 12.10 -12.19 13.94
CA THR A 235 12.12 -12.03 15.39
C THR A 235 11.42 -10.73 15.80
N ALA A 236 11.73 -9.62 15.14
CA ALA A 236 11.07 -8.34 15.39
C ALA A 236 9.55 -8.40 15.11
N GLN A 237 9.14 -9.05 14.03
CA GLN A 237 7.72 -9.24 13.71
C GLN A 237 7.01 -10.09 14.76
N PHE A 238 7.64 -11.18 15.22
CA PHE A 238 7.09 -12.03 16.27
C PHE A 238 6.88 -11.26 17.58
N GLU A 239 7.85 -10.43 17.99
CA GLU A 239 7.71 -9.57 19.18
C GLU A 239 6.54 -8.58 19.03
N VAL A 240 6.40 -7.96 17.86
CA VAL A 240 5.27 -7.05 17.56
C VAL A 240 3.94 -7.79 17.66
N ASP A 241 3.83 -8.97 17.08
CA ASP A 241 2.60 -9.76 17.10
C ASP A 241 2.27 -10.26 18.51
N ARG A 242 3.29 -10.65 19.31
CA ARG A 242 3.13 -10.98 20.71
C ARG A 242 2.56 -9.81 21.52
N LEU A 243 3.13 -8.62 21.36
CA LEU A 243 2.64 -7.41 22.04
C LEU A 243 1.21 -7.04 21.63
N LYS A 244 0.84 -7.25 20.36
CA LYS A 244 -0.55 -7.07 19.88
C LYS A 244 -1.50 -8.04 20.59
N MET A 245 -1.13 -9.31 20.71
CA MET A 245 -1.93 -10.31 21.40
C MET A 245 -2.11 -9.97 22.88
N GLU A 246 -1.04 -9.61 23.59
CA GLU A 246 -1.12 -9.16 24.99
C GLU A 246 -2.04 -7.94 25.15
N LYS A 247 -1.96 -6.96 24.25
CA LYS A 247 -2.85 -5.79 24.23
C LYS A 247 -4.32 -6.19 24.03
N LEU A 248 -4.58 -7.13 23.11
CA LEU A 248 -5.94 -7.63 22.86
C LEU A 248 -6.50 -8.35 24.09
N GLU A 249 -5.71 -9.21 24.74
CA GLU A 249 -6.12 -9.89 25.96
C GLU A 249 -6.41 -8.91 27.10
N LEU A 250 -5.54 -7.91 27.31
CA LEU A 250 -5.75 -6.87 28.30
C LEU A 250 -7.03 -6.07 28.03
N SER A 251 -7.26 -5.68 26.78
CA SER A 251 -8.47 -4.96 26.37
C SER A 251 -9.74 -5.80 26.60
N ALA A 252 -9.68 -7.09 26.32
CA ALA A 252 -10.79 -8.02 26.58
C ALA A 252 -11.08 -8.16 28.09
N ARG A 253 -10.06 -8.24 28.95
CA ARG A 253 -10.21 -8.25 30.41
C ARG A 253 -10.86 -6.96 30.93
N LEU A 254 -10.35 -5.79 30.46
CA LEU A 254 -10.92 -4.49 30.85
C LEU A 254 -12.37 -4.33 30.40
N ASN A 255 -12.72 -4.79 29.21
CA ASN A 255 -14.10 -4.76 28.73
C ASN A 255 -15.02 -5.68 29.56
N LYS A 256 -14.54 -6.85 29.96
CA LYS A 256 -15.28 -7.75 30.85
C LYS A 256 -15.52 -7.12 32.22
N GLU A 257 -14.51 -6.48 32.80
CA GLU A 257 -14.66 -5.76 34.07
C GLU A 257 -15.65 -4.60 33.97
N ARG A 258 -15.56 -3.79 32.90
CA ARG A 258 -16.52 -2.70 32.64
C ARG A 258 -17.96 -3.22 32.50
N LEU A 259 -18.15 -4.33 31.82
CA LEU A 259 -19.46 -4.98 31.66
C LEU A 259 -20.00 -5.42 33.03
N MET A 260 -19.17 -6.06 33.85
CA MET A 260 -19.56 -6.47 35.21
C MET A 260 -19.96 -5.27 36.08
N ILE A 261 -19.19 -4.21 36.07
CA ILE A 261 -19.51 -2.96 36.79
C ILE A 261 -20.86 -2.37 36.28
N ALA A 262 -21.06 -2.32 34.96
CA ALA A 262 -22.29 -1.82 34.37
C ALA A 262 -23.51 -2.66 34.78
N LEU A 263 -23.39 -3.98 34.83
CA LEU A 263 -24.45 -4.89 35.28
C LEU A 263 -24.80 -4.68 36.78
N VAL A 264 -23.80 -4.51 37.64
CA VAL A 264 -24.00 -4.25 39.06
C VAL A 264 -24.69 -2.90 39.27
N VAL A 265 -24.21 -1.83 38.61
CA VAL A 265 -24.81 -0.48 38.68
C VAL A 265 -26.25 -0.51 38.14
N GLY A 266 -26.47 -1.15 36.99
CA GLY A 266 -27.81 -1.29 36.40
C GLY A 266 -28.77 -2.05 37.32
N GLY A 267 -28.30 -3.13 37.97
CA GLY A 267 -29.07 -3.86 38.95
C GLY A 267 -29.46 -3.04 40.18
N LEU A 268 -28.52 -2.24 40.72
CA LEU A 268 -28.81 -1.31 41.84
C LEU A 268 -29.84 -0.26 41.46
N VAL A 269 -29.74 0.34 40.29
CA VAL A 269 -30.72 1.34 39.78
C VAL A 269 -32.10 0.70 39.63
N LEU A 270 -32.18 -0.52 39.11
CA LEU A 270 -33.44 -1.26 38.96
C LEU A 270 -34.09 -1.50 40.33
N LEU A 271 -33.32 -1.97 41.32
CA LEU A 271 -33.80 -2.19 42.70
C LEU A 271 -34.31 -0.89 43.32
N LEU A 272 -33.62 0.22 43.10
CA LEU A 272 -34.03 1.53 43.60
C LEU A 272 -35.34 2.02 42.97
N LEU A 273 -35.52 1.81 41.65
CA LEU A 273 -36.80 2.07 40.96
C LEU A 273 -37.93 1.20 41.47
N LEU A 274 -37.69 -0.08 41.72
CA LEU A 274 -38.70 -0.98 42.31
C LEU A 274 -39.06 -0.54 43.74
N LEU A 275 -38.13 -0.09 44.56
CA LEU A 275 -38.40 0.44 45.89
C LEU A 275 -39.24 1.72 45.82
N ILE A 276 -38.90 2.64 44.94
CA ILE A 276 -39.67 3.88 44.74
C ILE A 276 -41.11 3.59 44.29
N THR A 277 -41.31 2.70 43.33
CA THR A 277 -42.62 2.29 42.86
C THR A 277 -43.42 1.60 43.95
N TYR A 278 -42.79 0.72 44.75
CA TYR A 278 -43.43 0.14 45.92
C TYR A 278 -43.91 1.17 46.94
N LEU A 279 -43.05 2.13 47.32
CA LEU A 279 -43.36 3.19 48.25
C LEU A 279 -44.47 4.08 47.69
N TYR A 280 -44.47 4.40 46.42
CA TYR A 280 -45.51 5.19 45.77
C TYR A 280 -46.87 4.49 45.80
N VAL A 281 -46.93 3.19 45.44
CA VAL A 281 -48.19 2.41 45.52
C VAL A 281 -48.71 2.28 46.94
N ARG A 282 -47.79 2.11 47.91
CA ARG A 282 -48.15 2.06 49.32
C ARG A 282 -48.74 3.38 49.83
N THR A 283 -48.13 4.51 49.44
CA THR A 283 -48.62 5.87 49.80
C THR A 283 -49.99 6.13 49.16
N LEU A 284 -50.20 5.77 47.89
CA LEU A 284 -51.54 5.84 47.24
C LEU A 284 -52.58 5.03 47.98
N SER A 285 -52.25 3.80 48.39
CA SER A 285 -53.17 2.93 49.14
C SER A 285 -53.53 3.51 50.52
N MET A 286 -52.52 4.11 51.19
CA MET A 286 -52.80 4.80 52.49
C MET A 286 -53.63 6.04 52.31
N ASN A 287 -53.40 6.86 51.30
CA ASN A 287 -54.20 8.03 51.02
C ASN A 287 -55.67 7.68 50.69
N ARG A 288 -55.91 6.60 49.91
CA ARG A 288 -57.26 6.13 49.64
C ARG A 288 -57.99 5.68 50.93
N LYS A 289 -57.28 4.96 51.87
CA LYS A 289 -57.83 4.58 53.17
C LYS A 289 -58.15 5.79 54.02
N LEU A 290 -57.26 6.78 54.03
CA LEU A 290 -57.48 8.05 54.77
C LEU A 290 -58.67 8.84 54.26
N GLU A 291 -58.83 8.97 52.95
CA GLU A 291 -60.00 9.60 52.34
C GLU A 291 -61.30 8.85 52.61
N ALA A 292 -61.28 7.50 52.59
CA ALA A 292 -62.46 6.73 52.97
C ALA A 292 -62.82 6.94 54.44
N ALA A 293 -61.85 6.93 55.36
CA ALA A 293 -62.08 7.23 56.76
C ALA A 293 -62.61 8.67 56.97
N ARG A 294 -62.05 9.65 56.29
CA ARG A 294 -62.53 11.06 56.33
C ARG A 294 -63.98 11.18 55.86
N ARG A 295 -64.34 10.57 54.74
CA ARG A 295 -65.72 10.55 54.24
C ARG A 295 -66.70 9.84 55.23
N ALA A 296 -66.27 8.79 55.92
CA ALA A 296 -67.05 8.10 56.95
C ALA A 296 -67.30 9.04 58.12
N VAL A 297 -66.30 9.75 58.61
CA VAL A 297 -66.40 10.76 59.72
C VAL A 297 -67.32 11.91 59.31
N GLU A 298 -67.16 12.43 58.08
CA GLU A 298 -68.07 13.49 57.57
C GLU A 298 -69.55 13.04 57.51
N LYS A 299 -69.78 11.81 57.02
CA LYS A 299 -71.19 11.21 57.03
C LYS A 299 -71.69 11.12 58.46
N MET A 300 -70.92 10.57 59.42
CA MET A 300 -71.31 10.51 60.79
C MET A 300 -71.62 11.91 61.41
N SER A 301 -70.81 12.90 61.09
CA SER A 301 -71.04 14.31 61.52
C SER A 301 -72.34 14.87 60.94
N GLN A 302 -72.63 14.60 59.63
CA GLN A 302 -73.88 15.02 59.02
C GLN A 302 -75.12 14.36 59.65
N VAL A 303 -74.99 13.02 59.88
CA VAL A 303 -76.08 12.29 60.56
C VAL A 303 -76.32 12.84 61.96
N LYS A 304 -75.24 13.10 62.71
CA LYS A 304 -75.30 13.71 64.06
C LYS A 304 -75.97 15.06 64.03
N SER A 305 -75.59 15.95 63.08
CA SER A 305 -76.16 17.24 62.93
C SER A 305 -77.68 17.22 62.56
N SER A 306 -78.02 16.34 61.59
CA SER A 306 -79.43 16.07 61.19
C SER A 306 -80.25 15.57 62.36
N PHE A 307 -79.66 14.64 63.15
CA PHE A 307 -80.38 14.09 64.36
C PHE A 307 -80.59 15.15 65.40
N ILE A 308 -79.60 16.02 65.69
CA ILE A 308 -79.77 17.14 66.63
C ILE A 308 -80.83 18.10 66.12
N GLN A 309 -80.80 18.47 64.83
CA GLN A 309 -81.88 19.32 64.25
C GLN A 309 -83.26 18.74 64.39
N HIS A 310 -83.37 17.43 64.11
CA HIS A 310 -84.65 16.77 64.21
C HIS A 310 -85.17 16.71 65.65
N ILE A 311 -84.33 16.32 66.62
CA ILE A 311 -84.71 16.40 68.05
C ILE A 311 -85.05 17.83 68.48
N THR A 312 -84.26 18.79 68.05
CA THR A 312 -84.53 20.20 68.42
C THR A 312 -85.92 20.66 67.90
N HIS A 313 -86.25 20.19 66.69
CA HIS A 313 -87.52 20.52 66.09
C HIS A 313 -88.66 19.78 66.81
N GLU A 314 -88.48 18.47 67.13
CA GLU A 314 -89.47 17.71 67.88
C GLU A 314 -89.66 18.15 69.33
N ILE A 315 -88.63 18.65 69.98
CA ILE A 315 -88.74 19.23 71.33
C ILE A 315 -89.36 20.62 71.29
N ARG A 316 -89.09 21.42 70.24
CA ARG A 316 -89.64 22.80 70.11
C ARG A 316 -91.15 22.82 69.96
N THR A 317 -91.75 21.77 69.27
CA THR A 317 -93.18 21.74 69.02
C THR A 317 -93.97 21.48 70.30
N PRO A 318 -93.70 20.53 71.19
CA PRO A 318 -94.41 20.39 72.44
C PRO A 318 -94.16 21.50 73.48
N VAL A 319 -92.91 22.07 73.52
CA VAL A 319 -92.61 23.19 74.41
C VAL A 319 -93.31 24.42 73.96
N SER A 320 -93.50 24.71 72.68
CA SER A 320 -94.28 25.80 72.16
C SER A 320 -95.77 25.64 72.42
N LEU A 321 -96.33 24.42 72.32
CA LEU A 321 -97.70 24.13 72.67
C LEU A 321 -97.95 24.28 74.21
N SER A 322 -97.06 23.90 75.07
CA SER A 322 -97.16 23.99 76.51
C SER A 322 -97.04 25.45 76.99
N LEU A 323 -96.29 26.31 76.30
CA LEU A 323 -96.22 27.74 76.60
C LEU A 323 -97.53 28.49 76.16
N ILE A 324 -98.21 28.05 75.20
CA ILE A 324 -99.50 28.61 74.73
C ILE A 324 -100.61 28.28 75.73
N HIS A 325 -100.62 27.14 76.43
CA HIS A 325 -101.55 26.74 77.43
C HIS A 325 -101.36 27.37 78.81
N ILE A 326 -100.29 28.08 79.05
CA ILE A 326 -99.97 28.72 80.33
C ILE A 326 -100.38 30.26 80.30
N SER A 327 -100.79 30.77 79.15
CA SER A 327 -101.08 32.19 78.98
C SER A 327 -102.62 32.54 78.72
N GLU A 328 -103.55 31.75 79.27
CA GLU A 328 -104.92 32.23 79.37
C GLU A 328 -105.37 32.18 80.84
N PRO A 329 -105.91 33.30 81.29
CA PRO A 329 -106.32 33.44 82.68
C PRO A 329 -107.60 32.66 83.07
#